data_1fc309239e3d2035567776071fbcd7d5
#
_entry.id   1fc309239e3d2035567776071fbcd7d5
#
_cell.length_a   1.000
_cell.length_b   1.000
_cell.length_c   1.000
_cell.angle_alpha   90.00
_cell.angle_beta   90.00
_cell.angle_gamma   90.00
#
_symmetry.space_group_name_H-M   'P 1'
#
loop_
_entity.id
_entity.type
_entity.pdbx_description
1 polymer ?
#
loop_
_entity_poly.entity_id
_entity_poly.type
_entity_poly.pdbx_seq_one_letter_code
_entity_poly.pdbx_strand_id
1 'polypeptide(L)'
;MYKDALEANSPLVRANCWEWYTSVVRTRMHNASRELIVFTRWHEEDLIGTLAAREPVVEFTRWAQLDGLSPDTWLHLNFEALKTSPPTEVDPRVPGEALWEGQQGRALLEAKRRLDPLQFESMYQGHPSSREGLLYGLNFAEYDQLPHEIVRRANYTDTADTGDDYLCSLSYA
;
A
#
# COMPACT_ATOMS: atom_id res chain seq x y z
N MET A 1 -1.69 -17.01 -3.87
CA MET A 1 -1.13 -15.74 -3.40
C MET A 1 -0.21 -15.22 -4.48
N TYR A 2 0.08 -13.93 -4.56
CA TYR A 2 0.78 -13.35 -5.71
C TYR A 2 2.23 -13.84 -5.78
N LYS A 3 2.68 -14.13 -6.98
CA LYS A 3 4.03 -14.59 -7.27
C LYS A 3 5.00 -13.41 -7.46
N ASP A 4 4.49 -12.34 -8.05
CA ASP A 4 5.24 -11.13 -8.36
C ASP A 4 4.32 -9.89 -8.47
N ALA A 5 4.90 -8.73 -8.77
CA ALA A 5 4.17 -7.48 -8.90
C ALA A 5 3.17 -7.48 -10.08
N LEU A 6 3.45 -8.23 -11.15
CA LEU A 6 2.53 -8.31 -12.31
C LEU A 6 1.24 -9.02 -11.92
N GLU A 7 1.34 -10.13 -11.18
CA GLU A 7 0.17 -10.82 -10.66
C GLU A 7 -0.61 -9.95 -9.67
N ALA A 8 0.08 -9.25 -8.77
CA ALA A 8 -0.55 -8.38 -7.80
C ALA A 8 -1.28 -7.18 -8.45
N ASN A 9 -0.76 -6.65 -9.55
CA ASN A 9 -1.38 -5.56 -10.30
C ASN A 9 -2.56 -6.03 -11.17
N SER A 10 -2.72 -7.34 -11.40
CA SER A 10 -3.83 -7.88 -12.18
C SER A 10 -5.13 -7.90 -11.37
N PRO A 11 -6.19 -7.16 -11.75
CA PRO A 11 -7.48 -7.20 -11.07
C PRO A 11 -8.08 -8.62 -11.05
N LEU A 12 -7.89 -9.38 -12.15
CA LEU A 12 -8.38 -10.76 -12.23
C LEU A 12 -7.70 -11.66 -11.21
N VAL A 13 -6.38 -11.55 -11.04
CA VAL A 13 -5.63 -12.35 -10.06
C VAL A 13 -6.04 -11.98 -8.63
N ARG A 14 -6.25 -10.69 -8.34
CA ARG A 14 -6.77 -10.25 -7.04
C ARG A 14 -8.17 -10.78 -6.77
N ALA A 15 -9.06 -10.72 -7.75
CA ALA A 15 -10.41 -11.29 -7.63
C ALA A 15 -10.38 -12.80 -7.39
N ASN A 16 -9.57 -13.55 -8.11
CA ASN A 16 -9.39 -15.00 -7.91
C ASN A 16 -8.80 -15.33 -6.53
N CYS A 17 -7.89 -14.50 -6.03
CA CYS A 17 -7.33 -14.67 -4.69
C CYS A 17 -8.43 -14.47 -3.61
N TRP A 18 -9.28 -13.47 -3.77
CA TRP A 18 -10.42 -13.23 -2.89
C TRP A 18 -11.44 -14.36 -2.95
N GLU A 19 -11.79 -14.82 -4.15
CA GLU A 19 -12.71 -15.94 -4.33
C GLU A 19 -12.17 -17.22 -3.67
N TRP A 20 -10.91 -17.54 -3.90
CA TRP A 20 -10.26 -18.67 -3.23
C TRP A 20 -10.31 -18.52 -1.70
N TYR A 21 -10.02 -17.37 -1.17
CA TYR A 21 -10.06 -17.10 0.26
C TYR A 21 -11.45 -17.34 0.83
N THR A 22 -12.47 -16.78 0.22
CA THR A 22 -13.86 -16.88 0.71
C THR A 22 -14.46 -18.28 0.51
N SER A 23 -14.21 -18.94 -0.63
CA SER A 23 -14.79 -20.23 -0.98
C SER A 23 -14.03 -21.43 -0.41
N VAL A 24 -12.73 -21.30 -0.16
CA VAL A 24 -11.88 -22.41 0.27
C VAL A 24 -11.43 -22.27 1.71
N VAL A 25 -10.91 -21.12 2.12
CA VAL A 25 -10.40 -20.92 3.48
C VAL A 25 -11.54 -20.72 4.47
N ARG A 26 -12.38 -19.72 4.24
CA ARG A 26 -13.48 -19.35 5.15
C ARG A 26 -14.50 -20.47 5.32
N THR A 27 -14.78 -21.25 4.30
CA THR A 27 -15.74 -22.38 4.39
C THR A 27 -15.24 -23.54 5.26
N ARG A 28 -13.96 -23.60 5.58
CA ARG A 28 -13.36 -24.60 6.47
C ARG A 28 -13.26 -24.18 7.92
N MET A 29 -13.60 -22.94 8.20
CA MET A 29 -13.57 -22.42 9.56
C MET A 29 -14.79 -22.87 10.36
N HIS A 30 -14.59 -23.07 11.65
CA HIS A 30 -15.62 -23.44 12.63
C HIS A 30 -15.43 -22.61 13.91
N ASN A 31 -16.35 -22.72 14.86
CA ASN A 31 -16.42 -21.86 16.06
C ASN A 31 -15.11 -21.72 16.86
N ALA A 32 -14.23 -22.72 16.82
CA ALA A 32 -12.95 -22.70 17.52
C ALA A 32 -11.76 -22.36 16.60
N SER A 33 -12.02 -22.06 15.32
CA SER A 33 -10.95 -21.71 14.37
C SER A 33 -10.36 -20.35 14.70
N ARG A 34 -9.07 -20.23 14.43
CA ARG A 34 -8.35 -18.96 14.45
C ARG A 34 -7.70 -18.75 13.11
N GLU A 35 -7.64 -17.54 12.66
CA GLU A 35 -7.05 -17.18 11.39
C GLU A 35 -5.86 -16.26 11.60
N LEU A 36 -4.74 -16.58 10.95
CA LEU A 36 -3.55 -15.76 10.89
C LEU A 36 -3.12 -15.59 9.45
N ILE A 37 -3.09 -14.37 8.96
CA ILE A 37 -2.63 -14.04 7.63
C ILE A 37 -1.29 -13.33 7.74
N VAL A 38 -0.23 -13.99 7.28
CA VAL A 38 1.12 -13.39 7.18
C VAL A 38 1.39 -13.11 5.72
N PHE A 39 1.62 -11.85 5.39
CA PHE A 39 1.60 -11.41 4.01
C PHE A 39 2.47 -10.17 3.79
N THR A 40 3.21 -10.15 2.69
CA THR A 40 3.87 -8.94 2.21
C THR A 40 2.91 -8.16 1.32
N ARG A 41 2.70 -6.87 1.61
CA ARG A 41 1.78 -6.03 0.84
C ARG A 41 2.33 -5.77 -0.56
N TRP A 42 1.48 -5.91 -1.56
CA TRP A 42 1.84 -5.71 -2.97
C TRP A 42 1.00 -4.65 -3.66
N HIS A 43 -0.25 -4.53 -3.25
CA HIS A 43 -1.24 -3.64 -3.84
C HIS A 43 -2.25 -3.20 -2.78
N GLU A 44 -2.86 -2.03 -2.96
CA GLU A 44 -3.89 -1.53 -2.04
C GLU A 44 -5.06 -2.51 -1.91
N GLU A 45 -5.50 -3.09 -3.03
CA GLU A 45 -6.58 -4.08 -3.11
C GLU A 45 -6.06 -5.54 -3.06
N ASP A 46 -4.93 -5.79 -2.44
CA ASP A 46 -4.52 -7.17 -2.15
C ASP A 46 -5.46 -7.81 -1.11
N LEU A 47 -5.22 -9.06 -0.76
CA LEU A 47 -6.09 -9.79 0.18
C LEU A 47 -6.28 -9.02 1.50
N ILE A 48 -5.22 -8.47 2.07
CA ILE A 48 -5.31 -7.69 3.34
C ILE A 48 -6.08 -6.38 3.12
N GLY A 49 -5.82 -5.66 2.04
CA GLY A 49 -6.55 -4.44 1.72
C GLY A 49 -8.04 -4.69 1.46
N THR A 50 -8.36 -5.80 0.77
CA THR A 50 -9.75 -6.21 0.54
C THR A 50 -10.46 -6.59 1.84
N LEU A 51 -9.76 -7.29 2.75
CA LEU A 51 -10.28 -7.61 4.08
C LEU A 51 -10.54 -6.34 4.89
N ALA A 52 -9.57 -5.43 4.94
CA ALA A 52 -9.69 -4.17 5.69
C ALA A 52 -10.81 -3.26 5.18
N ALA A 53 -11.16 -3.35 3.89
CA ALA A 53 -12.28 -2.62 3.32
C ALA A 53 -13.66 -3.24 3.64
N ARG A 54 -13.72 -4.50 4.07
CA ARG A 54 -14.97 -5.27 4.24
C ARG A 54 -15.25 -5.71 5.66
N GLU A 55 -14.24 -5.83 6.49
CA GLU A 55 -14.35 -6.34 7.87
C GLU A 55 -13.75 -5.34 8.87
N PRO A 56 -14.18 -5.34 10.12
CA PRO A 56 -13.60 -4.49 11.16
C PRO A 56 -12.13 -4.82 11.38
N VAL A 57 -11.27 -3.81 11.28
CA VAL A 57 -9.83 -3.93 11.51
C VAL A 57 -9.40 -2.90 12.55
N VAL A 58 -8.58 -3.31 13.48
CA VAL A 58 -7.96 -2.44 14.50
C VAL A 58 -6.45 -2.59 14.42
N GLU A 59 -5.75 -1.46 14.35
CA GLU A 59 -4.29 -1.46 14.43
C GLU A 59 -3.82 -1.92 15.81
N PHE A 60 -2.98 -2.95 15.83
CA PHE A 60 -2.49 -3.54 17.06
C PHE A 60 -1.26 -2.77 17.57
N THR A 61 -1.48 -1.89 18.52
CA THR A 61 -0.46 -1.01 19.10
C THR A 61 -0.23 -1.21 20.59
N ARG A 62 -1.17 -1.88 21.27
CA ARG A 62 -1.13 -2.10 22.73
C ARG A 62 -1.66 -3.49 23.09
N TRP A 63 -1.04 -4.15 24.06
CA TRP A 63 -1.45 -5.48 24.50
C TRP A 63 -2.87 -5.52 25.08
N ALA A 64 -3.29 -4.45 25.74
CA ALA A 64 -4.65 -4.33 26.30
C ALA A 64 -5.76 -4.39 25.24
N GLN A 65 -5.44 -4.22 23.94
CA GLN A 65 -6.42 -4.39 22.86
C GLN A 65 -6.88 -5.84 22.67
N LEU A 66 -6.15 -6.82 23.22
CA LEU A 66 -6.56 -8.23 23.20
C LEU A 66 -7.74 -8.49 24.16
N ASP A 67 -7.91 -7.64 25.17
CA ASP A 67 -8.97 -7.77 26.14
C ASP A 67 -10.27 -7.17 25.59
N GLY A 68 -11.29 -7.99 25.42
CA GLY A 68 -12.60 -7.54 24.97
C GLY A 68 -12.74 -7.29 23.46
N LEU A 69 -11.78 -7.73 22.66
CA LEU A 69 -11.91 -7.66 21.20
C LEU A 69 -13.07 -8.54 20.72
N SER A 70 -13.89 -7.99 19.82
CA SER A 70 -14.93 -8.77 19.15
C SER A 70 -14.31 -9.92 18.34
N PRO A 71 -14.89 -11.13 18.39
CA PRO A 71 -14.40 -12.27 17.60
C PRO A 71 -14.31 -12.02 16.10
N ASP A 72 -15.09 -11.07 15.58
CA ASP A 72 -15.15 -10.74 14.14
C ASP A 72 -14.22 -9.57 13.77
N THR A 73 -13.35 -9.14 14.70
CA THR A 73 -12.43 -8.01 14.46
C THR A 73 -11.02 -8.51 14.20
N TRP A 74 -10.43 -8.04 13.12
CA TRP A 74 -9.03 -8.29 12.80
C TRP A 74 -8.09 -7.38 13.59
N LEU A 75 -7.01 -7.95 14.09
CA LEU A 75 -5.86 -7.19 14.55
C LEU A 75 -4.85 -7.07 13.40
N HIS A 76 -4.61 -5.85 12.99
CA HIS A 76 -3.59 -5.55 11.99
C HIS A 76 -2.28 -5.20 12.69
N LEU A 77 -1.23 -5.93 12.34
CA LEU A 77 0.11 -5.71 12.84
C LEU A 77 1.04 -5.46 11.66
N ASN A 78 1.52 -4.24 11.52
CA ASN A 78 2.48 -3.86 10.50
C ASN A 78 3.85 -3.59 11.13
N PHE A 79 4.85 -4.36 10.74
CA PHE A 79 6.24 -4.15 11.10
C PHE A 79 6.98 -3.48 9.93
N GLU A 80 7.12 -2.18 9.98
CA GLU A 80 7.91 -1.43 9.01
C GLU A 80 9.38 -1.90 9.05
N ALA A 81 9.99 -2.16 7.90
CA ALA A 81 11.39 -2.55 7.83
C ALA A 81 12.32 -1.45 8.36
N LEU A 82 12.04 -0.18 8.01
CA LEU A 82 12.58 1.01 8.66
C LEU A 82 11.46 1.71 9.40
N LYS A 83 11.56 1.82 10.70
CA LYS A 83 10.54 2.48 11.50
C LYS A 83 10.35 3.93 11.06
N THR A 84 9.12 4.30 10.71
CA THR A 84 8.74 5.67 10.38
C THR A 84 7.66 6.20 11.31
N SER A 85 6.80 5.31 11.79
CA SER A 85 5.74 5.61 12.74
C SER A 85 6.28 5.80 14.16
N PRO A 86 5.54 6.47 15.07
CA PRO A 86 5.90 6.58 16.47
C PRO A 86 6.04 5.21 17.16
N PRO A 87 6.87 5.09 18.21
CA PRO A 87 6.94 3.89 19.03
C PRO A 87 5.58 3.50 19.61
N THR A 88 5.30 2.21 19.66
CA THR A 88 4.12 1.63 20.28
C THR A 88 4.52 0.61 21.34
N GLU A 89 3.58 0.14 22.15
CA GLU A 89 3.85 -0.93 23.11
C GLU A 89 4.25 -2.25 22.41
N VAL A 90 3.70 -2.51 21.24
CA VAL A 90 3.96 -3.72 20.45
C VAL A 90 5.24 -3.58 19.60
N ASP A 91 5.53 -2.39 19.12
CA ASP A 91 6.74 -2.06 18.36
C ASP A 91 7.42 -0.82 18.95
N PRO A 92 8.29 -1.00 19.98
CA PRO A 92 8.90 0.11 20.72
C PRO A 92 10.05 0.79 19.98
N ARG A 93 10.40 0.36 18.74
CA ARG A 93 11.45 0.99 17.93
C ARG A 93 11.17 2.46 17.70
N VAL A 94 12.23 3.26 17.69
CA VAL A 94 12.14 4.68 17.32
C VAL A 94 12.28 4.88 15.81
N PRO A 95 11.79 5.99 15.25
CA PRO A 95 11.95 6.28 13.83
C PRO A 95 13.41 6.22 13.37
N GLY A 96 13.64 5.54 12.26
CA GLY A 96 14.97 5.29 11.68
C GLY A 96 15.60 3.96 12.08
N GLU A 97 15.06 3.23 13.05
CA GLU A 97 15.54 1.91 13.42
C GLU A 97 15.07 0.84 12.43
N ALA A 98 16.00 -0.07 12.06
CA ALA A 98 15.67 -1.22 11.24
C ALA A 98 14.95 -2.30 12.06
N LEU A 99 14.05 -3.05 11.42
CA LEU A 99 13.35 -4.18 12.06
C LEU A 99 14.33 -5.27 12.52
N TRP A 100 15.34 -5.53 11.71
CA TRP A 100 16.36 -6.55 12.00
C TRP A 100 17.73 -6.08 11.55
N GLU A 101 18.39 -5.29 12.39
CA GLU A 101 19.68 -4.66 12.07
C GLU A 101 20.76 -5.67 11.68
N GLY A 102 20.78 -6.85 12.31
CA GLY A 102 21.79 -7.88 12.04
C GLY A 102 21.65 -8.57 10.69
N GLN A 103 20.47 -8.50 10.04
CA GLN A 103 20.23 -9.15 8.74
C GLN A 103 19.95 -8.14 7.63
N GLN A 104 19.16 -7.11 7.91
CA GLN A 104 18.82 -6.04 7.00
C GLN A 104 18.93 -4.70 7.73
N GLY A 105 20.16 -4.25 7.91
CA GLY A 105 20.44 -3.02 8.60
C GLY A 105 19.99 -1.78 7.82
N ARG A 106 19.91 -0.67 8.52
CA ARG A 106 19.43 0.61 8.01
C ARG A 106 20.08 1.02 6.68
N ALA A 107 21.40 0.93 6.57
CA ALA A 107 22.11 1.34 5.35
C ALA A 107 21.68 0.52 4.12
N LEU A 108 21.49 -0.79 4.28
CA LEU A 108 21.01 -1.67 3.21
C LEU A 108 19.57 -1.34 2.83
N LEU A 109 18.70 -1.11 3.81
CA LEU A 109 17.30 -0.76 3.58
C LEU A 109 17.17 0.59 2.87
N GLU A 110 17.94 1.59 3.27
CA GLU A 110 17.98 2.89 2.59
C GLU A 110 18.52 2.78 1.14
N ALA A 111 19.46 1.88 0.88
CA ALA A 111 19.91 1.61 -0.49
C ALA A 111 18.78 0.98 -1.35
N LYS A 112 18.03 0.03 -0.81
CA LYS A 112 16.86 -0.57 -1.47
C LYS A 112 15.77 0.47 -1.73
N ARG A 113 15.51 1.33 -0.77
CA ARG A 113 14.54 2.44 -0.90
C ARG A 113 14.89 3.40 -2.03
N ARG A 114 16.20 3.73 -2.19
CA ARG A 114 16.65 4.57 -3.32
C ARG A 114 16.52 3.89 -4.68
N LEU A 115 16.64 2.56 -4.72
CA LEU A 115 16.55 1.78 -5.96
C LEU A 115 15.11 1.75 -6.53
N ASP A 116 14.14 1.46 -5.68
CA ASP A 116 12.72 1.47 -6.03
C ASP A 116 11.90 1.93 -4.81
N PRO A 117 11.63 3.24 -4.69
CA PRO A 117 10.89 3.78 -3.55
C PRO A 117 9.47 3.22 -3.42
N LEU A 118 8.77 3.02 -4.54
CA LEU A 118 7.38 2.53 -4.52
C LEU A 118 7.30 1.07 -4.06
N GLN A 119 8.17 0.23 -4.61
CA GLN A 119 8.24 -1.16 -4.18
C GLN A 119 8.71 -1.27 -2.73
N PHE A 120 9.61 -0.38 -2.30
CA PHE A 120 10.05 -0.35 -0.90
C PHE A 120 8.89 0.02 0.05
N GLU A 121 8.12 1.05 -0.24
CA GLU A 121 6.96 1.43 0.58
C GLU A 121 5.92 0.28 0.64
N SER A 122 5.69 -0.40 -0.47
CA SER A 122 4.77 -1.53 -0.52
C SER A 122 5.29 -2.73 0.27
N MET A 123 6.44 -3.29 -0.14
CA MET A 123 6.91 -4.60 0.35
C MET A 123 7.64 -4.54 1.68
N TYR A 124 8.32 -3.44 1.97
CA TYR A 124 9.14 -3.31 3.19
C TYR A 124 8.48 -2.47 4.27
N GLN A 125 7.64 -1.51 3.88
CA GLN A 125 6.94 -0.66 4.85
C GLN A 125 5.49 -1.08 5.08
N GLY A 126 4.94 -1.94 4.21
CA GLY A 126 3.54 -2.39 4.30
C GLY A 126 2.52 -1.33 3.84
N HIS A 127 2.98 -0.30 3.13
CA HIS A 127 2.17 0.81 2.62
C HIS A 127 2.08 0.76 1.09
N PRO A 128 1.31 -0.18 0.51
CA PRO A 128 1.14 -0.22 -0.92
C PRO A 128 0.38 1.01 -1.40
N SER A 129 0.84 1.56 -2.52
CA SER A 129 0.13 2.59 -3.25
C SER A 129 -0.18 2.11 -4.65
N SER A 130 -1.29 2.55 -5.23
CA SER A 130 -1.59 2.30 -6.62
C SER A 130 -0.52 2.96 -7.51
N ARG A 131 -0.06 2.24 -8.52
CA ARG A 131 0.77 2.82 -9.58
C ARG A 131 -0.06 3.61 -10.59
N GLU A 132 -1.38 3.46 -10.55
CA GLU A 132 -2.30 4.21 -11.38
C GLU A 132 -2.26 5.69 -10.95
N GLY A 133 -1.96 6.57 -11.90
CA GLY A 133 -1.83 8.02 -11.64
C GLY A 133 -0.42 8.51 -11.31
N LEU A 134 0.58 7.63 -11.11
CA LEU A 134 1.97 8.00 -10.86
C LEU A 134 2.84 8.17 -12.14
N LEU A 135 2.23 8.18 -13.32
CA LEU A 135 2.91 8.51 -14.59
C LEU A 135 3.60 9.89 -14.54
N TYR A 136 3.05 10.79 -13.77
CA TYR A 136 3.64 12.10 -13.46
C TYR A 136 3.95 12.12 -11.97
N GLY A 137 5.21 12.10 -11.60
CA GLY A 137 5.61 12.20 -10.19
C GLY A 137 4.94 13.38 -9.49
N LEU A 138 4.81 13.32 -8.16
CA LEU A 138 4.20 14.37 -7.32
C LEU A 138 4.89 15.77 -7.40
N ASN A 139 5.74 15.98 -8.38
CA ASN A 139 6.46 17.24 -8.61
C ASN A 139 5.61 18.22 -9.43
N PHE A 140 4.35 18.41 -9.06
CA PHE A 140 3.59 19.55 -9.55
C PHE A 140 3.96 20.77 -8.71
N ALA A 141 4.61 21.75 -9.34
CA ALA A 141 4.75 23.06 -8.73
C ALA A 141 3.43 23.80 -8.90
N GLU A 142 2.76 24.11 -7.81
CA GLU A 142 1.63 25.03 -7.82
C GLU A 142 2.17 26.45 -7.88
N TYR A 143 1.54 27.31 -8.67
CA TYR A 143 1.86 28.73 -8.73
C TYR A 143 0.58 29.56 -8.61
N ASP A 144 0.64 30.57 -7.80
CA ASP A 144 -0.50 31.45 -7.51
C ASP A 144 -0.68 32.56 -8.58
N GLN A 145 0.37 32.86 -9.33
CA GLN A 145 0.35 33.90 -10.35
C GLN A 145 1.05 33.46 -11.63
N LEU A 146 0.41 33.72 -12.77
CA LEU A 146 1.02 33.52 -14.07
C LEU A 146 2.27 34.40 -14.24
N PRO A 147 3.33 33.94 -14.92
CA PRO A 147 4.48 34.77 -15.26
C PRO A 147 4.05 36.02 -16.02
N HIS A 148 4.69 37.15 -15.73
CA HIS A 148 4.37 38.42 -16.39
C HIS A 148 4.68 38.45 -17.90
N GLU A 149 5.63 37.64 -18.33
CA GLU A 149 5.97 37.47 -19.75
C GLU A 149 5.63 36.07 -20.23
N ILE A 150 4.68 35.96 -21.15
CA ILE A 150 4.31 34.73 -21.81
C ILE A 150 4.95 34.70 -23.19
N VAL A 151 6.02 33.94 -23.33
CA VAL A 151 6.77 33.82 -24.60
C VAL A 151 6.04 32.91 -25.61
N ARG A 152 5.34 31.88 -25.11
CA ARG A 152 4.62 30.90 -25.94
C ARG A 152 3.51 30.23 -25.16
N ARG A 153 2.38 30.00 -25.84
CA ARG A 153 1.30 29.14 -25.32
C ARG A 153 1.24 27.84 -26.12
N ALA A 154 1.12 26.73 -25.47
CA ALA A 154 0.88 25.45 -26.09
C ALA A 154 -0.23 24.70 -25.31
N ASN A 155 -1.08 24.02 -26.08
CA ASN A 155 -2.08 23.13 -25.52
C ASN A 155 -1.77 21.71 -26.02
N TYR A 156 -1.62 20.79 -25.12
CA TYR A 156 -1.46 19.38 -25.40
C TYR A 156 -2.73 18.67 -24.93
N THR A 157 -3.39 18.04 -25.86
CA THR A 157 -4.61 17.28 -25.58
C THR A 157 -4.35 15.84 -26.00
N ASP A 158 -4.45 14.92 -25.06
CA ASP A 158 -4.54 13.51 -25.31
C ASP A 158 -6.03 13.16 -25.36
N THR A 159 -6.50 12.74 -26.54
CA THR A 159 -7.90 12.35 -26.72
C THR A 159 -8.04 10.89 -26.39
N ALA A 160 -8.95 10.56 -25.46
CA ALA A 160 -9.31 9.18 -25.17
C ALA A 160 -9.70 8.44 -26.46
N ASP A 161 -9.06 7.30 -26.71
CA ASP A 161 -9.31 6.48 -27.90
C ASP A 161 -10.33 5.36 -27.60
N THR A 162 -10.45 4.97 -26.33
CA THR A 162 -11.40 3.96 -25.87
C THR A 162 -12.27 4.49 -24.73
N GLY A 163 -13.39 3.83 -24.45
CA GLY A 163 -14.31 4.23 -23.38
C GLY A 163 -13.74 4.19 -21.96
N ASP A 164 -12.56 3.58 -21.80
CA ASP A 164 -11.87 3.47 -20.50
C ASP A 164 -10.73 4.50 -20.35
N ASP A 165 -10.45 5.29 -21.39
CA ASP A 165 -9.43 6.34 -21.34
C ASP A 165 -9.99 7.66 -20.85
N TYR A 166 -9.16 8.45 -20.16
CA TYR A 166 -9.53 9.79 -19.69
C TYR A 166 -9.00 10.85 -20.65
N LEU A 167 -9.85 11.80 -21.00
CA LEU A 167 -9.42 13.00 -21.71
C LEU A 167 -8.52 13.82 -20.81
N CYS A 168 -7.26 13.95 -21.19
CA CYS A 168 -6.31 14.82 -20.52
C CYS A 168 -5.98 16.04 -21.39
N SER A 169 -6.17 17.23 -20.87
CA SER A 169 -5.80 18.48 -21.54
C SER A 169 -4.91 19.29 -20.63
N LEU A 170 -3.71 19.61 -21.12
CA LEU A 170 -2.74 20.47 -20.43
C LEU A 170 -2.53 21.74 -21.24
N SER A 171 -2.79 22.88 -20.63
CA SER A 171 -2.50 24.19 -21.21
C SER A 171 -1.48 24.91 -20.34
N TYR A 172 -0.46 25.48 -20.95
CA TYR A 172 0.46 26.38 -20.26
C TYR A 172 0.74 27.62 -21.11
N ALA A 173 1.10 28.66 -20.43
CA ALA A 173 1.35 29.96 -21.02
C ALA A 173 2.80 30.39 -20.78
#